data_ccc8033225e7064c1c0ec00fc5439cfb
#
_entry.id   ccc8033225e7064c1c0ec00fc5439cfb
#
_cell.length_a   1.000
_cell.length_b   1.000
_cell.length_c   1.000
_cell.angle_alpha   90.00
_cell.angle_beta   90.00
_cell.angle_gamma   90.00
#
_symmetry.space_group_name_H-M   'P 1'
#
loop_
_entity.id
_entity.type
_entity.pdbx_description
1 polymer ?
#
loop_
_entity_poly.entity_id
_entity_poly.type
_entity_poly.pdbx_seq_one_letter_code
_entity_poly.pdbx_strand_id
1 'polypeptide(L)'
;MVKTVLILCTGNSCRSQMAEVLVNHDLGPDVRAVSAGTRPQPKVADGAIEALKLGGMSTAGLYPKDVDAVMNEHIDLVVTVCDNAKESCPIFPKPLPAIHMPFHDPHGEPLESFVRVRDEIRARLIPELKQR
;
A
#
# COMPACT_ATOMS: atom_id res chain seq x y z
N MET A 1 18.03 2.36 9.26
CA MET A 1 16.77 1.63 9.43
C MET A 1 15.60 2.43 8.86
N VAL A 2 14.82 1.81 7.99
CA VAL A 2 13.61 2.47 7.46
C VAL A 2 12.53 2.48 8.54
N LYS A 3 11.98 3.66 8.82
CA LYS A 3 10.93 3.84 9.84
C LYS A 3 9.57 4.17 9.25
N THR A 4 9.52 4.98 8.20
CA THR A 4 8.27 5.37 7.54
C THR A 4 8.34 5.06 6.07
N VAL A 5 7.36 4.31 5.58
CA VAL A 5 7.27 3.86 4.19
C VAL A 5 6.02 4.47 3.57
N LEU A 6 6.17 5.09 2.40
CA LEU A 6 5.03 5.51 1.59
C LEU A 6 4.76 4.43 0.54
N ILE A 7 3.55 3.89 0.56
CA ILE A 7 3.12 2.90 -0.43
C ILE A 7 2.24 3.62 -1.44
N LEU A 8 2.69 3.62 -2.69
CA LEU A 8 2.12 4.44 -3.74
C LEU A 8 1.53 3.58 -4.85
N CYS A 9 0.30 3.90 -5.24
CA CYS A 9 -0.32 3.30 -6.42
C CYS A 9 -1.22 4.33 -7.10
N THR A 10 -1.98 3.92 -8.12
CA THR A 10 -2.82 4.86 -8.85
C THR A 10 -4.07 5.26 -8.06
N GLY A 11 -4.89 4.29 -7.71
CA GLY A 11 -6.21 4.56 -7.10
C GLY A 11 -6.23 4.62 -5.58
N ASN A 12 -5.21 4.11 -4.92
CA ASN A 12 -5.15 4.01 -3.46
C ASN A 12 -6.43 3.40 -2.86
N SER A 13 -6.97 2.38 -3.53
CA SER A 13 -8.23 1.76 -3.10
C SER A 13 -8.10 0.28 -2.75
N CYS A 14 -7.05 -0.39 -3.18
CA CYS A 14 -6.91 -1.83 -2.96
C CYS A 14 -5.50 -2.22 -2.51
N ARG A 15 -4.55 -2.39 -3.47
CA ARG A 15 -3.23 -2.94 -3.17
C ARG A 15 -2.45 -2.12 -2.16
N SER A 16 -2.40 -0.81 -2.34
CA SER A 16 -1.67 0.07 -1.41
C SER A 16 -2.35 0.18 -0.06
N GLN A 17 -3.67 0.10 -0.01
CA GLN A 17 -4.41 0.10 1.25
C GLN A 17 -4.13 -1.20 2.04
N MET A 18 -4.18 -2.35 1.36
CA MET A 18 -3.86 -3.61 2.01
C MET A 18 -2.41 -3.63 2.50
N ALA A 19 -1.49 -3.12 1.69
CA ALA A 19 -0.08 -3.05 2.06
C ALA A 19 0.13 -2.17 3.28
N GLU A 20 -0.53 -1.01 3.35
CA GLU A 20 -0.44 -0.12 4.50
C GLU A 20 -0.85 -0.85 5.78
N VAL A 21 -2.00 -1.52 5.76
CA VAL A 21 -2.52 -2.24 6.93
C VAL A 21 -1.58 -3.39 7.33
N LEU A 22 -1.11 -4.16 6.35
CA LEU A 22 -0.21 -5.28 6.61
C LEU A 22 1.11 -4.84 7.25
N VAL A 23 1.72 -3.78 6.72
CA VAL A 23 2.97 -3.26 7.28
C VAL A 23 2.77 -2.76 8.70
N ASN A 24 1.72 -1.98 8.93
CA ASN A 24 1.45 -1.44 10.27
C ASN A 24 1.12 -2.55 11.27
N HIS A 25 0.42 -3.58 10.82
CA HIS A 25 0.06 -4.71 11.66
C HIS A 25 1.27 -5.60 11.99
N ASP A 26 2.06 -5.95 10.98
CA ASP A 26 3.14 -6.93 11.13
C ASP A 26 4.45 -6.31 11.63
N LEU A 27 4.73 -5.06 11.29
CA LEU A 27 6.00 -4.40 11.60
C LEU A 27 5.88 -3.21 12.55
N GLY A 28 4.66 -2.78 12.86
CA GLY A 28 4.48 -1.68 13.81
C GLY A 28 4.84 -2.09 15.23
N PRO A 29 5.27 -1.16 16.06
CA PRO A 29 5.47 0.26 15.75
C PRO A 29 6.82 0.61 15.11
N ASP A 30 7.69 -0.37 14.90
CA ASP A 30 9.04 -0.12 14.36
C ASP A 30 9.01 0.46 12.95
N VAL A 31 8.11 -0.03 12.12
CA VAL A 31 7.90 0.49 10.77
C VAL A 31 6.45 0.98 10.66
N ARG A 32 6.29 2.21 10.19
CA ARG A 32 4.99 2.82 9.94
C ARG A 32 4.80 2.96 8.44
N ALA A 33 3.63 2.59 7.94
CA ALA A 33 3.28 2.77 6.55
C ALA A 33 2.16 3.78 6.40
N VAL A 34 2.27 4.61 5.37
CA VAL A 34 1.19 5.45 4.87
C VAL A 34 1.04 5.11 3.38
N SER A 35 -0.14 5.34 2.83
CA SER A 35 -0.37 5.08 1.42
C SER A 35 -1.05 6.26 0.76
N ALA A 36 -0.89 6.39 -0.56
CA ALA A 36 -1.51 7.44 -1.34
C ALA A 36 -1.60 7.02 -2.80
N GLY A 37 -2.39 7.76 -3.57
CA GLY A 37 -2.55 7.51 -5.00
C GLY A 37 -2.43 8.78 -5.81
N THR A 38 -2.15 8.60 -7.11
CA THR A 38 -2.07 9.69 -8.05
C THR A 38 -3.45 10.12 -8.54
N ARG A 39 -4.41 9.20 -8.49
CA ARG A 39 -5.83 9.43 -8.84
C ARG A 39 -6.70 8.65 -7.85
N PRO A 40 -6.84 9.16 -6.62
CA PRO A 40 -7.56 8.40 -5.59
C PRO A 40 -8.99 8.09 -6.00
N GLN A 41 -9.40 6.86 -5.75
CA GLN A 41 -10.78 6.42 -5.95
C GLN A 41 -11.67 7.00 -4.85
N PRO A 42 -13.01 7.02 -5.03
CA PRO A 42 -13.92 7.55 -4.01
C PRO A 42 -13.89 6.77 -2.69
N LYS A 43 -13.58 5.48 -2.73
CA LYS A 43 -13.56 4.63 -1.52
C LYS A 43 -12.58 3.47 -1.67
N VAL A 44 -12.24 2.87 -0.54
CA VAL A 44 -11.45 1.64 -0.52
C VAL A 44 -12.33 0.49 -1.05
N ALA A 45 -11.76 -0.37 -1.87
CA ALA A 45 -12.48 -1.48 -2.48
C ALA A 45 -13.07 -2.42 -1.42
N ASP A 46 -14.33 -2.84 -1.62
CA ASP A 46 -15.00 -3.73 -0.67
C ASP A 46 -14.24 -5.04 -0.47
N GLY A 47 -13.69 -5.59 -1.56
CA GLY A 47 -12.90 -6.82 -1.48
C GLY A 47 -11.65 -6.68 -0.65
N ALA A 48 -10.99 -5.51 -0.70
CA ALA A 48 -9.82 -5.23 0.12
C ALA A 48 -10.21 -5.19 1.61
N ILE A 49 -11.30 -4.51 1.93
CA ILE A 49 -11.82 -4.44 3.30
C ILE A 49 -12.12 -5.85 3.83
N GLU A 50 -12.84 -6.65 3.04
CA GLU A 50 -13.21 -8.02 3.45
C GLU A 50 -11.97 -8.91 3.62
N ALA A 51 -11.01 -8.84 2.70
CA ALA A 51 -9.79 -9.62 2.80
C ALA A 51 -8.99 -9.28 4.06
N LEU A 52 -8.91 -8.00 4.42
CA LEU A 52 -8.22 -7.58 5.63
C LEU A 52 -8.93 -8.07 6.89
N LYS A 53 -10.26 -7.98 6.91
CA LYS A 53 -11.07 -8.47 8.04
C LYS A 53 -10.91 -9.97 8.22
N LEU A 54 -10.93 -10.72 7.13
CA LEU A 54 -10.71 -12.17 7.17
C LEU A 54 -9.33 -12.52 7.72
N GLY A 55 -8.36 -11.64 7.52
CA GLY A 55 -7.02 -11.79 8.09
C GLY A 55 -6.90 -11.32 9.53
N GLY A 56 -7.98 -10.92 10.17
CA GLY A 56 -7.96 -10.46 11.55
C GLY A 56 -7.46 -9.03 11.74
N MET A 57 -7.42 -8.24 10.68
CA MET A 57 -6.89 -6.88 10.75
C MET A 57 -8.00 -5.84 10.76
N SER A 58 -7.78 -4.73 11.48
CA SER A 58 -8.70 -3.62 11.52
C SER A 58 -8.67 -2.83 10.22
N THR A 59 -9.86 -2.41 9.76
CA THR A 59 -10.00 -1.56 8.58
C THR A 59 -10.50 -0.16 8.95
N ALA A 60 -10.52 0.15 10.23
CA ALA A 60 -10.99 1.44 10.71
C ALA A 60 -10.12 2.59 10.18
N GLY A 61 -10.76 3.64 9.70
CA GLY A 61 -10.06 4.85 9.28
C GLY A 61 -9.42 4.80 7.89
N LEU A 62 -9.61 3.72 7.15
CA LEU A 62 -9.05 3.62 5.80
C LEU A 62 -9.85 4.48 4.82
N TYR A 63 -9.13 5.25 4.01
CA TYR A 63 -9.74 6.03 2.93
C TYR A 63 -8.66 6.32 1.87
N PRO A 64 -9.06 6.46 0.59
CA PRO A 64 -8.09 6.81 -0.46
C PRO A 64 -7.59 8.24 -0.27
N LYS A 65 -6.28 8.44 -0.45
CA LYS A 65 -5.63 9.75 -0.27
C LYS A 65 -4.83 10.12 -1.50
N ASP A 66 -4.82 11.40 -1.82
CA ASP A 66 -3.94 11.94 -2.85
C ASP A 66 -2.51 12.03 -2.30
N VAL A 67 -1.53 11.97 -3.20
CA VAL A 67 -0.11 12.13 -2.85
C VAL A 67 0.12 13.41 -2.05
N ASP A 68 -0.58 14.48 -2.37
CA ASP A 68 -0.42 15.76 -1.68
C ASP A 68 -0.71 15.64 -0.18
N ALA A 69 -1.57 14.73 0.22
CA ALA A 69 -1.93 14.54 1.63
C ALA A 69 -0.75 14.01 2.47
N VAL A 70 0.25 13.40 1.84
CA VAL A 70 1.40 12.82 2.54
C VAL A 70 2.73 13.53 2.21
N MET A 71 2.67 14.63 1.46
CA MET A 71 3.87 15.36 1.03
C MET A 71 4.71 15.92 2.18
N ASN A 72 4.08 16.25 3.29
CA ASN A 72 4.77 16.82 4.45
C ASN A 72 5.21 15.75 5.46
N GLU A 73 4.91 14.49 5.19
CA GLU A 73 5.36 13.40 6.05
C GLU A 73 6.85 13.17 5.85
N HIS A 74 7.52 12.77 6.93
CA HIS A 74 8.89 12.32 6.82
C HIS A 74 8.88 10.87 6.30
N ILE A 75 9.35 10.65 5.09
CA ILE A 75 9.33 9.35 4.43
C ILE A 75 10.74 8.87 4.17
N ASP A 76 11.02 7.62 4.54
CA ASP A 76 12.34 7.03 4.37
C ASP A 76 12.45 6.17 3.11
N LEU A 77 11.33 5.64 2.63
CA LEU A 77 11.30 4.75 1.47
C LEU A 77 9.95 4.86 0.77
N VAL A 78 9.97 4.89 -0.56
CA VAL A 78 8.76 4.83 -1.38
C VAL A 78 8.66 3.45 -2.01
N VAL A 79 7.49 2.82 -1.91
CA VAL A 79 7.19 1.54 -2.54
C VAL A 79 6.02 1.72 -3.50
N THR A 80 6.23 1.41 -4.77
CA THR A 80 5.14 1.41 -5.75
C THR A 80 4.66 -0.02 -5.96
N VAL A 81 3.34 -0.22 -5.92
CA VAL A 81 2.76 -1.57 -5.88
C VAL A 81 1.81 -1.90 -7.03
N CYS A 82 1.45 -0.94 -7.86
CA CYS A 82 0.55 -1.23 -8.98
C CYS A 82 1.34 -1.34 -10.30
N ASP A 83 0.80 -2.13 -11.23
CA ASP A 83 1.46 -2.34 -12.52
C ASP A 83 1.62 -1.05 -13.31
N ASN A 84 0.66 -0.15 -13.19
CA ASN A 84 0.65 1.13 -13.88
C ASN A 84 1.42 2.23 -13.15
N ALA A 85 1.90 1.99 -11.96
CA ALA A 85 2.62 3.00 -11.17
C ALA A 85 3.85 3.52 -11.89
N LYS A 86 4.48 2.63 -12.67
CA LYS A 86 5.65 2.92 -13.48
C LYS A 86 5.38 4.01 -14.53
N GLU A 87 4.15 4.04 -15.05
CA GLU A 87 3.76 4.97 -16.11
C GLU A 87 3.00 6.17 -15.56
N SER A 88 2.18 5.98 -14.54
CA SER A 88 1.29 6.98 -13.99
C SER A 88 1.77 7.57 -12.68
N CYS A 89 2.76 6.95 -12.07
CA CYS A 89 3.27 7.38 -10.77
C CYS A 89 4.06 8.68 -10.95
N PRO A 90 3.67 9.77 -10.31
CA PRO A 90 4.51 10.96 -10.36
C PRO A 90 5.83 10.63 -9.66
N ILE A 91 6.88 11.25 -10.13
CA ILE A 91 8.14 11.20 -9.41
C ILE A 91 7.89 11.90 -8.09
N PHE A 92 8.07 11.19 -6.99
CA PHE A 92 7.95 11.83 -5.68
C PHE A 92 8.94 12.99 -5.65
N PRO A 93 8.51 14.21 -5.30
CA PRO A 93 9.34 15.41 -5.50
C PRO A 93 10.61 15.48 -4.65
N LYS A 94 10.82 14.52 -3.77
CA LYS A 94 12.02 14.41 -2.97
C LYS A 94 12.86 13.22 -3.44
N PRO A 95 14.20 13.32 -3.45
CA PRO A 95 15.07 12.23 -3.88
C PRO A 95 15.15 11.16 -2.79
N LEU A 96 14.15 10.29 -2.71
CA LEU A 96 14.06 9.23 -1.72
C LEU A 96 14.35 7.88 -2.35
N PRO A 97 14.91 6.93 -1.57
CA PRO A 97 15.00 5.55 -2.03
C PRO A 97 13.63 5.05 -2.41
N ALA A 98 13.55 4.29 -3.50
CA ALA A 98 12.29 3.76 -3.99
C ALA A 98 12.49 2.33 -4.49
N ILE A 99 11.47 1.49 -4.26
CA ILE A 99 11.40 0.16 -4.85
C ILE A 99 10.06 0.01 -5.56
N HIS A 100 10.06 -0.78 -6.62
CA HIS A 100 8.85 -1.11 -7.37
C HIS A 100 8.56 -2.59 -7.19
N MET A 101 7.42 -2.90 -6.58
CA MET A 101 7.02 -4.28 -6.31
C MET A 101 5.57 -4.43 -6.76
N PRO A 102 5.34 -4.73 -8.05
CA PRO A 102 3.98 -4.79 -8.58
C PRO A 102 3.23 -6.01 -8.09
N PHE A 103 1.93 -5.83 -7.88
CA PHE A 103 1.00 -6.90 -7.50
C PHE A 103 -0.19 -6.88 -8.44
N HIS A 104 -0.78 -8.04 -8.66
CA HIS A 104 -1.98 -8.17 -9.48
C HIS A 104 -3.11 -7.29 -8.92
N ASP A 105 -3.84 -6.61 -9.81
CA ASP A 105 -5.01 -5.83 -9.44
C ASP A 105 -6.25 -6.71 -9.44
N PRO A 106 -6.85 -7.01 -8.28
CA PRO A 106 -8.02 -7.89 -8.20
C PRO A 106 -9.36 -7.17 -8.46
N HIS A 107 -9.32 -5.91 -8.90
CA HIS A 107 -10.54 -5.14 -9.15
C HIS A 107 -11.50 -5.89 -10.07
N GLY A 108 -12.75 -6.03 -9.66
CA GLY A 108 -13.76 -6.75 -10.41
C GLY A 108 -13.72 -8.26 -10.27
N GLU A 109 -12.77 -8.78 -9.52
CA GLU A 109 -12.60 -10.23 -9.31
C GLU A 109 -13.26 -10.70 -8.01
N PRO A 110 -13.44 -12.00 -7.82
CA PRO A 110 -14.01 -12.54 -6.57
C PRO A 110 -13.16 -12.25 -5.35
N LEU A 111 -13.74 -12.35 -4.17
CA LEU A 111 -13.05 -12.14 -2.90
C LEU A 111 -11.75 -12.95 -2.78
N GLU A 112 -11.74 -14.17 -3.29
CA GLU A 112 -10.56 -15.03 -3.27
C GLU A 112 -9.34 -14.38 -3.91
N SER A 113 -9.55 -13.59 -4.96
CA SER A 113 -8.46 -12.85 -5.62
C SER A 113 -7.89 -11.77 -4.70
N PHE A 114 -8.73 -11.08 -3.95
CA PHE A 114 -8.28 -10.10 -2.98
C PHE A 114 -7.50 -10.75 -1.83
N VAL A 115 -7.96 -11.90 -1.37
CA VAL A 115 -7.25 -12.68 -0.33
C VAL A 115 -5.89 -13.12 -0.83
N ARG A 116 -5.81 -13.58 -2.08
CA ARG A 116 -4.56 -14.03 -2.69
C ARG A 116 -3.56 -12.87 -2.80
N VAL A 117 -4.03 -11.69 -3.24
CA VAL A 117 -3.17 -10.51 -3.35
C VAL A 117 -2.72 -10.05 -1.97
N ARG A 118 -3.61 -10.05 -0.98
CA ARG A 118 -3.26 -9.75 0.41
C ARG A 118 -2.10 -10.64 0.88
N ASP A 119 -2.23 -11.94 0.67
CA ASP A 119 -1.22 -12.90 1.10
C ASP A 119 0.10 -12.75 0.35
N GLU A 120 0.03 -12.43 -0.94
CA GLU A 120 1.22 -12.17 -1.74
C GLU A 120 1.96 -10.91 -1.28
N ILE A 121 1.23 -9.85 -1.00
CA ILE A 121 1.82 -8.61 -0.46
C ILE A 121 2.56 -8.93 0.84
N ARG A 122 1.92 -9.67 1.74
CA ARG A 122 2.52 -10.03 3.01
C ARG A 122 3.79 -10.88 2.81
N ALA A 123 3.72 -11.85 1.90
CA ALA A 123 4.85 -12.76 1.66
C ALA A 123 6.06 -12.07 1.03
N ARG A 124 5.84 -11.02 0.22
CA ARG A 124 6.92 -10.36 -0.51
C ARG A 124 7.38 -9.05 0.12
N LEU A 125 6.43 -8.22 0.55
CA LEU A 125 6.75 -6.88 1.04
C LEU A 125 7.31 -6.88 2.46
N ILE A 126 6.72 -7.65 3.35
CA ILE A 126 7.11 -7.65 4.75
C ILE A 126 8.59 -8.08 4.93
N PRO A 127 9.04 -9.20 4.33
CA PRO A 127 10.45 -9.57 4.43
C PRO A 127 11.40 -8.52 3.84
N GLU A 128 11.01 -7.88 2.75
CA GLU A 128 11.82 -6.85 2.12
C GLU A 128 12.02 -5.65 3.07
N LEU A 129 10.95 -5.23 3.74
CA LEU A 129 11.04 -4.10 4.66
C LEU A 129 11.80 -4.44 5.94
N LYS A 130 11.74 -5.69 6.39
CA LYS A 130 12.53 -6.14 7.55
C LYS A 130 14.03 -6.04 7.33
N GLN A 131 14.47 -6.18 6.10
CA GLN A 131 15.89 -6.11 5.75
C GLN A 131 16.42 -4.69 5.65
N ARG A 132 15.54 -3.73 5.62
CA ARG A 132 15.91 -2.33 5.47
C ARG A 132 15.80 -1.61 6.81
#